data_50a728a2d4b3a3f4e150647dbccec050
#
_entry.id   50a728a2d4b3a3f4e150647dbccec050
#
_cell.length_a   1.000
_cell.length_b   1.000
_cell.length_c   1.000
_cell.angle_alpha   90.00
_cell.angle_beta   90.00
_cell.angle_gamma   90.00
#
_symmetry.space_group_name_H-M   'P 1'
#
loop_
_entity.id
_entity.type
_entity.pdbx_description
1 polymer ?
#
loop_
_entity_poly.entity_id
_entity_poly.type
_entity_poly.pdbx_seq_one_letter_code
_entity_poly.pdbx_strand_id
1 'polypeptide(L)' 'MAQKNATPLKKQLETIKRNKLNPALYVVIKELEDKLILKHRITGEVKVIEK' A
#
# COMPACT_ATOMS: atom_id res chain seq x y z
N MET A 1 -12.65 15.58 0.91
CA MET A 1 -12.36 15.25 1.11
C MET A 1 -11.43 14.95 1.54
N ALA A 2 -11.03 14.86 1.82
CA ALA A 2 -10.08 14.69 2.10
C ALA A 2 -9.55 13.68 2.73
N GLN A 3 -9.12 13.08 2.71
CA GLN A 3 -8.70 12.14 3.21
C GLN A 3 -7.53 12.04 3.48
N LYS A 4 -6.95 11.90 3.78
CA LYS A 4 -5.91 11.80 4.04
C LYS A 4 -5.44 10.80 4.60
N ASN A 5 -5.19 10.21 4.54
CA ASN A 5 -4.81 9.39 5.20
C ASN A 5 -4.02 8.43 4.90
N ALA A 6 -3.47 7.86 5.31
CA ALA A 6 -2.59 6.78 5.17
C ALA A 6 -3.28 5.46 5.01
N THR A 7 -4.56 5.46 5.13
CA THR A 7 -5.35 4.25 4.96
C THR A 7 -5.50 3.94 3.48
N PRO A 8 -5.05 2.77 3.03
CA PRO A 8 -5.19 2.42 1.61
C PRO A 8 -6.65 2.31 1.20
N LEU A 9 -6.91 2.57 -0.07
CA LEU A 9 -8.22 2.35 -0.62
C LEU A 9 -8.52 0.86 -0.66
N LYS A 10 -9.81 0.53 -0.77
CA LYS A 10 -10.20 -0.86 -0.78
C LYS A 10 -9.49 -1.66 -1.87
N LYS A 11 -9.39 -1.08 -3.06
CA LYS A 11 -8.70 -1.76 -4.15
C LYS A 11 -7.23 -1.95 -3.83
N GLN A 12 -6.62 -0.98 -3.16
CA GLN A 12 -5.22 -1.10 -2.79
C GLN A 12 -5.04 -2.18 -1.73
N LEU A 13 -5.98 -2.27 -0.80
CA LEU A 13 -5.93 -3.33 0.20
C LEU A 13 -5.95 -4.70 -0.46
N GLU A 14 -6.82 -4.87 -1.44
CA GLU A 14 -6.91 -6.14 -2.14
C GLU A 14 -5.64 -6.48 -2.88
N THR A 15 -5.01 -5.47 -3.49
CA THR A 15 -3.76 -5.67 -4.19
C THR A 15 -2.67 -6.10 -3.22
N ILE A 16 -2.62 -5.48 -2.05
CA ILE A 16 -1.62 -5.83 -1.05
C ILE A 16 -1.81 -7.26 -0.59
N LYS A 17 -3.07 -7.65 -0.33
CA LYS A 17 -3.36 -9.01 0.10
C LYS A 17 -2.99 -10.03 -0.97
N ARG A 18 -3.24 -9.68 -2.23
CA ARG A 18 -2.92 -10.59 -3.32
C ARG A 18 -1.44 -10.85 -3.41
N ASN A 19 -0.64 -9.88 -3.00
CA ASN A 19 0.81 -10.03 -2.99
C ASN A 19 1.30 -10.65 -1.69
N LYS A 20 0.38 -11.21 -0.89
CA LYS A 20 0.70 -11.91 0.34
C LYS A 20 1.35 -11.02 1.38
N LEU A 21 0.95 -9.77 1.39
CA LEU A 21 1.41 -8.81 2.37
C LEU A 21 0.27 -8.47 3.31
N ASN A 22 0.62 -8.07 4.52
CA ASN A 22 -0.37 -7.69 5.51
C ASN A 22 -0.67 -6.20 5.35
N PRO A 23 -1.88 -5.85 4.87
CA PRO A 23 -2.19 -4.44 4.62
C PRO A 23 -2.16 -3.59 5.87
N ALA A 24 -2.28 -4.19 7.05
CA ALA A 24 -2.22 -3.43 8.28
C ALA A 24 -0.80 -2.94 8.58
N LEU A 25 0.20 -3.54 7.96
CA LEU A 25 1.59 -3.18 8.19
C LEU A 25 2.17 -2.24 7.15
N TYR A 26 1.40 -1.92 6.13
CA TYR A 26 1.91 -1.12 5.02
C TYR A 26 1.03 0.09 4.77
N VAL A 27 1.66 1.16 4.31
CA VAL A 27 0.94 2.34 3.84
C VAL A 27 1.36 2.56 2.40
N VAL A 28 0.42 3.06 1.61
CA VAL A 28 0.69 3.37 0.21
C VAL A 28 1.25 4.78 0.14
N ILE A 29 2.49 4.90 -0.29
CA ILE A 29 3.11 6.21 -0.41
C ILE A 29 3.03 6.75 -1.83
N LYS A 30 2.79 5.88 -2.80
CA LYS A 30 2.62 6.33 -4.17
C LYS A 30 1.91 5.25 -4.95
N GLU A 31 1.02 5.65 -5.84
CA GLU A 31 0.33 4.71 -6.71
C GLU A 31 0.67 5.04 -8.15
N LEU A 32 1.18 4.05 -8.85
CA LEU A 32 1.47 4.14 -10.27
C LEU A 32 0.39 3.40 -11.04
N GLU A 33 0.44 3.52 -12.36
CA GLU A 33 -0.58 2.93 -13.19
C GLU A 33 -0.66 1.42 -13.02
N ASP A 34 0.48 0.77 -12.87
CA ASP A 34 0.54 -0.68 -12.76
C ASP A 34 1.24 -1.17 -11.50
N LYS A 35 1.56 -0.27 -10.59
CA LYS A 35 2.31 -0.64 -9.40
C LYS A 35 1.86 0.18 -8.20
N LEU A 36 2.13 -0.34 -7.03
CA LEU A 36 1.95 0.39 -5.78
C LEU A 36 3.29 0.41 -5.05
N ILE A 37 3.61 1.58 -4.51
CA ILE A 37 4.81 1.72 -3.70
C ILE A 37 4.37 1.84 -2.25
N LEU A 38 4.82 0.90 -1.45
CA LEU A 38 4.40 0.78 -0.06
C LEU A 38 5.57 1.03 0.87
N LYS A 39 5.24 1.41 2.09
CA LYS A 39 6.24 1.57 3.13
C LYS A 39 5.79 0.80 4.35
N HIS A 40 6.67 -0.01 4.90
CA HIS A 40 6.37 -0.77 6.11
C HIS A 40 6.27 0.19 7.28
N ARG A 41 5.21 0.05 8.06
CA ARG A 41 4.93 1.00 9.14
C ARG A 41 5.91 0.91 10.28
N ILE A 42 6.50 -0.26 10.47
CA ILE A 42 7.38 -0.49 11.61
C ILE A 42 8.84 -0.36 11.21
N THR A 43 9.25 -1.05 10.14
CA THR A 43 10.64 -1.04 9.73
C THR A 43 11.00 0.13 8.83
N GLY A 44 10.00 0.74 8.19
CA GLY A 44 10.25 1.82 7.23
C GLY A 44 10.71 1.33 5.87
N GLU A 45 10.72 0.03 5.66
CA GLU A 45 11.18 -0.53 4.41
C GLU A 45 10.21 -0.21 3.28
N VAL A 46 10.75 0.17 2.13
CA VAL A 46 9.94 0.49 0.97
C VAL A 46 9.84 -0.73 0.07
N LYS A 47 8.63 -1.01 -0.38
CA LYS A 47 8.38 -2.18 -1.20
C LYS A 47 7.52 -1.78 -2.39
N VAL A 48 7.84 -2.30 -3.57
CA VAL A 48 7.07 -2.04 -4.78
C VAL A 48 6.36 -3.33 -5.17
N ILE A 49 5.05 -3.23 -5.34
CA ILE A 49 4.26 -4.40 -5.75
C ILE A 49 3.49 -4.06 -7.00
N GLU A 50 3.13 -5.07 -7.75
CA GLU A 50 2.35 -4.90 -8.97
C GLU A 50 0.87 -5.05 -8.67
N LYS A 51 0.08 -4.27 -9.38
CA LYS A 51 -1.36 -4.30 -9.22
C LYS A 51 -1.98 -5.58 -9.82
#